data_1d74889fa6616fc578b2d3d39201311a
#
_entry.id   1d74889fa6616fc578b2d3d39201311a
#
_cell.length_a   1.000
_cell.length_b   1.000
_cell.length_c   1.000
_cell.angle_alpha   90.00
_cell.angle_beta   90.00
_cell.angle_gamma   90.00
#
_symmetry.space_group_name_H-M   'P 1'
#
loop_
_entity.id
_entity.type
_entity.pdbx_description
1 polymer ?
#
loop_
_entity_poly.entity_id
_entity_poly.type
_entity_poly.pdbx_seq_one_letter_code
_entity_poly.pdbx_strand_id
1 'polypeptide(L)'
;MASTSETGHAKNVANFQDLISFVTGYGATYNPNKNALKLPQLNALYKASQGSLADVVTKNTAYNNKVNERVIAFKELKSLSTRLINALQTTDATSQKIADAKAFNKKMQGVRAKSVEPPPLPRESFRVVKG
;
A
#
# COMPACT_ATOMS: atom_id res chain seq x y z
N MET A 1 5.93 8.17 -20.81
CA MET A 1 4.84 9.09 -21.22
C MET A 1 4.08 9.49 -19.99
N ALA A 2 4.01 10.77 -19.69
CA ALA A 2 3.15 11.26 -18.62
C ALA A 2 1.69 10.91 -18.96
N SER A 3 1.00 10.25 -18.02
CA SER A 3 -0.40 9.91 -18.19
C SER A 3 -1.23 11.16 -18.31
N THR A 4 -1.93 11.32 -19.43
CA THR A 4 -2.86 12.44 -19.64
C THR A 4 -4.06 12.39 -18.68
N SER A 5 -4.25 11.31 -17.94
CA SER A 5 -5.30 11.15 -16.94
C SER A 5 -5.03 11.87 -15.63
N GLU A 6 -3.77 12.17 -15.30
CA GLU A 6 -3.42 12.96 -14.12
C GLU A 6 -3.77 14.44 -14.25
N THR A 7 -4.10 14.87 -15.43
CA THR A 7 -4.63 16.21 -15.64
C THR A 7 -6.08 16.36 -15.15
N GLY A 8 -6.70 15.24 -14.69
CA GLY A 8 -8.12 15.16 -14.43
C GLY A 8 -8.61 16.12 -13.36
N HIS A 9 -8.53 15.74 -12.10
CA HIS A 9 -9.29 16.48 -11.07
C HIS A 9 -8.70 17.83 -10.72
N ALA A 10 -7.39 17.94 -10.50
CA ALA A 10 -6.75 19.22 -10.16
C ALA A 10 -6.88 20.23 -11.30
N LYS A 11 -6.68 19.79 -12.54
CA LYS A 11 -6.84 20.66 -13.70
C LYS A 11 -8.30 21.03 -13.94
N ASN A 12 -9.24 20.12 -13.70
CA ASN A 12 -10.66 20.41 -13.81
C ASN A 12 -11.11 21.45 -12.77
N VAL A 13 -10.59 21.40 -11.56
CA VAL A 13 -10.86 22.42 -10.53
C VAL A 13 -10.29 23.76 -10.95
N ALA A 14 -9.08 23.81 -11.50
CA ALA A 14 -8.51 25.06 -12.01
C ALA A 14 -9.32 25.63 -13.20
N ASN A 15 -9.66 24.80 -14.18
CA ASN A 15 -10.49 25.20 -15.32
C ASN A 15 -11.88 25.65 -14.87
N PHE A 16 -12.43 25.04 -13.82
CA PHE A 16 -13.70 25.44 -13.25
C PHE A 16 -13.62 26.81 -12.58
N GLN A 17 -12.52 27.12 -11.91
CA GLN A 17 -12.25 28.45 -11.38
C GLN A 17 -12.20 29.50 -12.48
N ASP A 18 -11.49 29.19 -13.57
CA ASP A 18 -11.39 30.10 -14.71
C ASP A 18 -12.77 30.36 -15.34
N LEU A 19 -13.58 29.29 -15.46
CA LEU A 19 -14.96 29.43 -15.96
C LEU A 19 -15.84 30.30 -15.03
N ILE A 20 -15.73 30.12 -13.71
CA ILE A 20 -16.44 30.98 -12.74
C ILE A 20 -16.00 32.44 -12.88
N SER A 21 -14.71 32.68 -13.02
CA SER A 21 -14.16 34.03 -13.20
C SER A 21 -14.66 34.66 -14.48
N PHE A 22 -14.68 33.89 -15.58
CA PHE A 22 -15.23 34.35 -16.86
C PHE A 22 -16.72 34.73 -16.78
N VAL A 23 -17.51 33.85 -16.14
CA VAL A 23 -18.96 34.11 -15.94
C VAL A 23 -19.21 35.31 -15.01
N THR A 24 -18.38 35.48 -14.00
CA THR A 24 -18.44 36.64 -13.09
C THR A 24 -18.23 37.94 -13.86
N GLY A 25 -17.39 37.94 -14.90
CA GLY A 25 -17.16 39.10 -15.75
C GLY A 25 -18.39 39.59 -16.51
N TYR A 26 -19.40 38.74 -16.72
CA TYR A 26 -20.65 39.14 -17.34
C TYR A 26 -21.58 39.93 -16.40
N GLY A 27 -21.32 39.93 -15.09
CA GLY A 27 -22.10 40.67 -14.10
C GLY A 27 -23.60 40.31 -14.13
N ALA A 28 -24.45 41.32 -14.12
CA ALA A 28 -25.90 41.14 -14.09
C ALA A 28 -26.50 40.42 -15.33
N THR A 29 -25.76 40.35 -16.43
CA THR A 29 -26.19 39.62 -17.63
C THR A 29 -26.23 38.11 -17.40
N TYR A 30 -25.41 37.62 -16.49
CA TYR A 30 -25.47 36.20 -16.06
C TYR A 30 -26.53 36.03 -14.99
N ASN A 31 -27.72 35.64 -15.39
CA ASN A 31 -28.87 35.46 -14.48
C ASN A 31 -29.56 34.10 -14.77
N PRO A 32 -28.97 32.98 -14.40
CA PRO A 32 -29.56 31.66 -14.66
C PRO A 32 -30.78 31.41 -13.76
N ASN A 33 -31.80 30.77 -14.33
CA ASN A 33 -33.02 30.40 -13.59
C ASN A 33 -32.73 29.22 -12.60
N LYS A 34 -31.82 28.33 -12.94
CA LYS A 34 -31.47 27.21 -12.06
C LYS A 34 -30.57 27.68 -10.93
N ASN A 35 -30.99 27.39 -9.70
CA ASN A 35 -30.25 27.80 -8.51
C ASN A 35 -28.81 27.23 -8.48
N ALA A 36 -28.63 25.98 -8.91
CA ALA A 36 -27.33 25.33 -8.96
C ALA A 36 -26.29 26.04 -9.87
N LEU A 37 -26.75 26.85 -10.81
CA LEU A 37 -25.88 27.59 -11.74
C LEU A 37 -25.57 29.00 -11.26
N LYS A 38 -26.13 29.44 -10.14
CA LYS A 38 -25.85 30.76 -9.58
C LYS A 38 -24.43 30.83 -9.01
N LEU A 39 -23.79 31.99 -9.11
CA LEU A 39 -22.39 32.16 -8.67
C LEU A 39 -22.10 31.72 -7.24
N PRO A 40 -22.97 31.96 -6.22
CA PRO A 40 -22.72 31.47 -4.87
C PRO A 40 -22.58 29.92 -4.81
N GLN A 41 -23.45 29.21 -5.54
CA GLN A 41 -23.42 27.75 -5.59
C GLN A 41 -22.20 27.20 -6.36
N LEU A 42 -21.84 27.86 -7.46
CA LEU A 42 -20.63 27.50 -8.21
C LEU A 42 -19.37 27.72 -7.38
N ASN A 43 -19.27 28.82 -6.65
CA ASN A 43 -18.16 29.09 -5.73
C ASN A 43 -18.11 28.10 -4.56
N ALA A 44 -19.26 27.69 -4.02
CA ALA A 44 -19.34 26.69 -2.97
C ALA A 44 -18.85 25.33 -3.48
N LEU A 45 -19.25 24.93 -4.69
CA LEU A 45 -18.78 23.69 -5.32
C LEU A 45 -17.28 23.72 -5.61
N TYR A 46 -16.76 24.85 -6.07
CA TYR A 46 -15.33 25.04 -6.27
C TYR A 46 -14.53 24.86 -4.98
N LYS A 47 -14.94 25.49 -3.89
CA LYS A 47 -14.30 25.35 -2.58
C LYS A 47 -14.36 23.91 -2.06
N ALA A 48 -15.49 23.23 -2.21
CA ALA A 48 -15.65 21.83 -1.83
C ALA A 48 -14.69 20.92 -2.63
N SER A 49 -14.55 21.18 -3.93
CA SER A 49 -13.64 20.42 -4.81
C SER A 49 -12.17 20.65 -4.44
N GLN A 50 -11.77 21.88 -4.13
CA GLN A 50 -10.43 22.17 -3.61
C GLN A 50 -10.16 21.45 -2.28
N GLY A 51 -11.11 21.52 -1.35
CA GLY A 51 -11.01 20.84 -0.06
C GLY A 51 -10.83 19.34 -0.23
N SER A 52 -11.57 18.73 -1.14
CA SER A 52 -11.46 17.30 -1.45
C SER A 52 -10.07 16.91 -1.98
N LEU A 53 -9.48 17.73 -2.86
CA LEU A 53 -8.11 17.51 -3.33
C LEU A 53 -7.07 17.62 -2.19
N ALA A 54 -7.21 18.63 -1.33
CA ALA A 54 -6.33 18.81 -0.17
C ALA A 54 -6.45 17.64 0.81
N ASP A 55 -7.65 17.13 1.04
CA ASP A 55 -7.92 15.96 1.88
C ASP A 55 -7.22 14.70 1.37
N VAL A 56 -7.24 14.48 0.06
CA VAL A 56 -6.53 13.34 -0.54
C VAL A 56 -5.02 13.40 -0.23
N VAL A 57 -4.40 14.56 -0.38
CA VAL A 57 -2.99 14.76 -0.07
C VAL A 57 -2.71 14.49 1.41
N THR A 58 -3.52 15.06 2.30
CA THR A 58 -3.39 14.88 3.76
C THR A 58 -3.52 13.40 4.17
N LYS A 59 -4.53 12.71 3.66
CA LYS A 59 -4.76 11.29 3.96
C LYS A 59 -3.67 10.40 3.38
N ASN A 60 -3.18 10.70 2.19
CA ASN A 60 -2.07 9.98 1.57
C ASN A 60 -0.78 10.13 2.39
N THR A 61 -0.49 11.34 2.86
CA THR A 61 0.65 11.59 3.74
C THR A 61 0.53 10.81 5.05
N ALA A 62 -0.64 10.84 5.70
CA ALA A 62 -0.91 10.08 6.91
C ALA A 62 -0.76 8.56 6.69
N TYR A 63 -1.26 8.05 5.57
CA TYR A 63 -1.09 6.65 5.19
C TYR A 63 0.39 6.27 5.02
N ASN A 64 1.15 7.08 4.28
CA ASN A 64 2.59 6.83 4.08
C ASN A 64 3.37 6.84 5.40
N ASN A 65 3.04 7.75 6.32
CA ASN A 65 3.63 7.78 7.65
C ASN A 65 3.34 6.48 8.41
N LYS A 66 2.11 5.99 8.37
CA LYS A 66 1.74 4.71 9.00
C LYS A 66 2.43 3.51 8.36
N VAL A 67 2.62 3.52 7.05
CA VAL A 67 3.41 2.49 6.34
C VAL A 67 4.86 2.50 6.84
N ASN A 68 5.47 3.68 6.97
CA ASN A 68 6.84 3.83 7.45
C ASN A 68 6.98 3.38 8.92
N GLU A 69 6.06 3.78 9.80
CA GLU A 69 6.02 3.32 11.20
C GLU A 69 5.95 1.79 11.27
N ARG A 70 5.11 1.16 10.45
CA ARG A 70 5.00 -0.29 10.37
C ARG A 70 6.33 -0.93 9.94
N VAL A 71 6.99 -0.39 8.92
CA VAL A 71 8.29 -0.91 8.43
C VAL A 71 9.33 -0.87 9.55
N ILE A 72 9.40 0.23 10.29
CA ILE A 72 10.33 0.39 11.42
C ILE A 72 10.03 -0.62 12.53
N ALA A 73 8.76 -0.75 12.93
CA ALA A 73 8.34 -1.68 13.98
C ALA A 73 8.66 -3.15 13.62
N PHE A 74 8.42 -3.54 12.38
CA PHE A 74 8.75 -4.89 11.92
C PHE A 74 10.25 -5.15 11.81
N LYS A 75 11.05 -4.11 11.48
CA LYS A 75 12.51 -4.22 11.47
C LYS A 75 13.05 -4.50 12.88
N GLU A 76 12.58 -3.78 13.87
CA GLU A 76 12.95 -4.00 15.27
C GLU A 76 12.51 -5.38 15.77
N LEU A 77 11.30 -5.80 15.44
CA LEU A 77 10.78 -7.10 15.80
C LEU A 77 11.65 -8.26 15.26
N LYS A 78 12.10 -8.16 14.02
CA LYS A 78 12.99 -9.16 13.41
C LYS A 78 14.35 -9.23 14.11
N SER A 79 14.94 -8.10 14.42
CA SER A 79 16.20 -8.02 15.16
C SER A 79 16.06 -8.62 16.56
N LEU A 80 14.99 -8.26 17.27
CA LEU A 80 14.72 -8.76 18.62
C LEU A 80 14.50 -10.27 18.62
N SER A 81 13.76 -10.81 17.65
CA SER A 81 13.49 -12.25 17.57
C SER A 81 14.78 -13.08 17.35
N THR A 82 15.69 -12.58 16.54
CA THR A 82 17.00 -13.22 16.35
C THR A 82 17.83 -13.22 17.64
N ARG A 83 17.85 -12.08 18.36
CA ARG A 83 18.55 -11.98 19.66
C ARG A 83 17.94 -12.92 20.71
N LEU A 84 16.62 -13.04 20.70
CA LEU A 84 15.90 -13.97 21.60
C LEU A 84 16.29 -15.42 21.36
N ILE A 85 16.40 -15.83 20.09
CA ILE A 85 16.85 -17.20 19.76
C ILE A 85 18.31 -17.42 20.18
N ASN A 86 19.17 -16.44 19.99
CA ASN A 86 20.57 -16.55 20.42
C ASN A 86 20.65 -16.65 21.95
N ALA A 87 19.85 -15.88 22.68
CA ALA A 87 19.77 -15.98 24.14
C ALA A 87 19.24 -17.36 24.60
N LEU A 88 18.22 -17.88 23.93
CA LEU A 88 17.67 -19.22 24.24
C LEU A 88 18.73 -20.34 24.10
N GLN A 89 19.63 -20.24 23.13
CA GLN A 89 20.71 -21.20 22.91
C GLN A 89 21.75 -21.22 24.03
N THR A 90 21.84 -20.18 24.83
CA THR A 90 22.74 -20.10 26.01
C THR A 90 22.11 -20.60 27.29
N THR A 91 20.85 -21.06 27.24
CA THR A 91 20.12 -21.63 28.38
C THR A 91 20.14 -23.15 28.34
N ASP A 92 19.69 -23.80 29.43
CA ASP A 92 19.54 -25.27 29.50
C ASP A 92 18.33 -25.81 28.70
N ALA A 93 17.86 -25.05 27.71
CA ALA A 93 16.77 -25.49 26.84
C ALA A 93 17.19 -26.70 26.01
N THR A 94 16.28 -27.67 25.91
CA THR A 94 16.53 -28.87 25.10
C THR A 94 16.72 -28.53 23.61
N SER A 95 17.49 -29.33 22.89
CA SER A 95 17.72 -29.15 21.45
C SER A 95 16.42 -29.07 20.65
N GLN A 96 15.37 -29.82 21.06
CA GLN A 96 14.05 -29.77 20.43
C GLN A 96 13.38 -28.41 20.61
N LYS A 97 13.38 -27.86 21.84
CA LYS A 97 12.83 -26.53 22.09
C LYS A 97 13.53 -25.44 21.30
N ILE A 98 14.85 -25.54 21.17
CA ILE A 98 15.64 -24.60 20.37
C ILE A 98 15.29 -24.74 18.88
N ALA A 99 15.10 -25.96 18.37
CA ALA A 99 14.71 -26.21 17.00
C ALA A 99 13.31 -25.62 16.69
N ASP A 100 12.35 -25.82 17.59
CA ASP A 100 10.99 -25.27 17.46
C ASP A 100 11.02 -23.73 17.45
N ALA A 101 11.77 -23.13 18.37
CA ALA A 101 11.94 -21.68 18.43
C ALA A 101 12.58 -21.12 17.14
N LYS A 102 13.58 -21.79 16.60
CA LYS A 102 14.21 -21.44 15.30
C LYS A 102 13.20 -21.53 14.15
N ALA A 103 12.31 -22.52 14.16
CA ALA A 103 11.25 -22.65 13.15
C ALA A 103 10.27 -21.48 13.21
N PHE A 104 9.86 -21.05 14.40
CA PHE A 104 9.03 -19.86 14.56
C PHE A 104 9.75 -18.57 14.11
N ASN A 105 11.03 -18.43 14.44
CA ASN A 105 11.81 -17.27 13.98
C ASN A 105 11.89 -17.22 12.46
N LYS A 106 12.11 -18.35 11.78
CA LYS A 106 12.10 -18.42 10.31
C LYS A 106 10.77 -17.94 9.74
N LYS A 107 9.64 -18.35 10.31
CA LYS A 107 8.31 -17.89 9.91
C LYS A 107 8.17 -16.37 10.08
N MET A 108 8.61 -15.83 11.20
CA MET A 108 8.56 -14.39 11.49
C MET A 108 9.47 -13.59 10.55
N GLN A 109 10.63 -14.14 10.15
CA GLN A 109 11.53 -13.53 9.18
C GLN A 109 10.97 -13.56 7.75
N GLY A 110 9.88 -14.29 7.51
CA GLY A 110 9.29 -14.45 6.18
C GLY A 110 10.09 -15.39 5.27
N VAL A 111 10.96 -16.21 5.85
CA VAL A 111 11.69 -17.24 5.11
C VAL A 111 10.75 -18.41 4.83
N ARG A 112 10.42 -18.63 3.56
CA ARG A 112 9.68 -19.83 3.15
C ARG A 112 10.44 -21.07 3.56
N ALA A 113 9.75 -22.04 4.15
CA ALA A 113 10.29 -23.38 4.26
C ALA A 113 10.63 -23.86 2.83
N LYS A 114 11.89 -24.30 2.62
CA LYS A 114 12.23 -24.97 1.36
C LYS A 114 11.27 -26.14 1.23
N SER A 115 10.57 -26.25 0.09
CA SER A 115 9.88 -27.46 -0.26
C SER A 115 10.90 -28.60 -0.17
N VAL A 116 10.62 -29.58 0.69
CA VAL A 116 11.40 -30.82 0.68
C VAL A 116 11.07 -31.46 -0.65
N GLU A 117 12.03 -31.46 -1.56
CA GLU A 117 11.90 -32.18 -2.80
C GLU A 117 11.74 -33.67 -2.42
N PRO A 118 10.64 -34.32 -2.85
CA PRO A 118 10.50 -35.74 -2.54
C PRO A 118 11.71 -36.48 -3.07
N PRO A 119 12.22 -37.51 -2.32
CA PRO A 119 13.35 -38.26 -2.79
C PRO A 119 13.04 -38.80 -4.19
N PRO A 120 14.03 -38.78 -5.10
CA PRO A 120 13.83 -39.28 -6.45
C PRO A 120 13.39 -40.75 -6.34
N LEU A 121 12.29 -41.07 -7.01
CA LEU A 121 11.79 -42.42 -7.10
C LEU A 121 12.94 -43.35 -7.55
N PRO A 122 13.10 -44.52 -6.92
CA PRO A 122 14.10 -45.47 -7.36
C PRO A 122 13.85 -45.79 -8.83
N ARG A 123 14.84 -45.58 -9.65
CA ARG A 123 14.78 -46.00 -11.04
C ARG A 123 14.63 -47.54 -11.03
N GLU A 124 13.42 -48.00 -11.28
CA GLU A 124 13.22 -49.38 -11.64
C GLU A 124 14.04 -49.65 -12.89
N SER A 125 15.12 -50.42 -12.72
CA SER A 125 15.86 -50.93 -13.84
C SER A 125 14.96 -51.92 -14.59
N PHE A 126 14.35 -51.44 -15.68
CA PHE A 126 13.68 -52.33 -16.64
C PHE A 126 14.74 -53.30 -17.20
N ARG A 127 14.86 -54.47 -16.62
CA ARG A 127 15.54 -55.58 -17.25
C ARG A 127 14.64 -56.09 -18.37
N VAL A 128 14.98 -55.73 -19.60
CA VAL A 128 14.41 -56.37 -20.79
C VAL A 128 14.92 -57.82 -20.77
N VAL A 129 14.06 -58.74 -20.38
CA VAL A 129 14.31 -60.18 -20.57
C VAL A 129 14.06 -60.45 -22.05
N LYS A 130 15.15 -60.63 -22.83
CA LYS A 130 15.05 -61.26 -24.15
C LYS A 130 14.83 -62.75 -23.95
N GLY A 131 13.63 -63.20 -24.24
CA GLY A 131 13.29 -64.56 -24.50
C GLY A 131 13.41 -64.86 -26.00
#